data_b79330f93f05de55346a45317f4071bb
#
_entry.id   b79330f93f05de55346a45317f4071bb
#
_cell.length_a   1.000
_cell.length_b   1.000
_cell.length_c   1.000
_cell.angle_alpha   90.00
_cell.angle_beta   90.00
_cell.angle_gamma   90.00
#
_symmetry.space_group_name_H-M   'P 1'
#
loop_
_entity.id
_entity.type
_entity.pdbx_description
1 polymer ?
#
loop_
_entity_poly.entity_id
_entity_poly.type
_entity_poly.pdbx_seq_one_letter_code
_entity_poly.pdbx_strand_id
1 'polypeptide(L)'
;MNGQTHDPVHGARYSFQPDGENLIVDTWLEPGGALPPHFHPHQEEHWSVVEGEVRFQLGNGKRLLRPEDGEIPVLPGTKHGVTSSGDREAHLRCRVVPARNLQSFLEDSAAAAREGLFMRGGIPKNMRGARWAANFLKQHREEVVMTFPPRFVQSAMIGLLAR
;
A
#
# COMPACT_ATOMS: atom_id res chain seq x y z
N MET A 1 -1.29 -20.12 13.84
CA MET A 1 -0.56 -18.85 13.57
C MET A 1 -1.23 -18.24 12.34
N ASN A 2 -1.97 -17.16 12.55
CA ASN A 2 -2.67 -16.49 11.43
C ASN A 2 -1.61 -15.96 10.48
N GLY A 3 -1.66 -16.39 9.21
CA GLY A 3 -0.67 -16.06 8.20
C GLY A 3 -0.67 -14.57 7.88
N GLN A 4 0.12 -13.80 8.61
CA GLN A 4 0.38 -12.41 8.28
C GLN A 4 1.45 -12.33 7.17
N THR A 5 1.19 -11.50 6.19
CA THR A 5 2.13 -11.17 5.12
C THR A 5 3.03 -10.01 5.59
N HIS A 6 4.33 -10.24 5.72
CA HIS A 6 5.29 -9.23 6.18
C HIS A 6 5.97 -8.52 5.01
N ASP A 7 5.95 -7.19 5.04
CA ASP A 7 6.60 -6.29 4.08
C ASP A 7 7.67 -5.43 4.78
N PRO A 8 8.93 -5.84 4.76
CA PRO A 8 10.02 -5.13 5.44
C PRO A 8 10.40 -3.80 4.76
N VAL A 9 10.03 -3.59 3.50
CA VAL A 9 10.33 -2.35 2.77
C VAL A 9 9.45 -1.21 3.28
N HIS A 10 8.19 -1.51 3.58
CA HIS A 10 7.22 -0.54 4.09
C HIS A 10 7.08 -0.55 5.62
N GLY A 11 7.76 -1.51 6.32
CA GLY A 11 7.59 -1.71 7.76
C GLY A 11 6.15 -2.06 8.10
N ALA A 12 5.56 -2.96 7.32
CA ALA A 12 4.15 -3.32 7.40
C ALA A 12 3.94 -4.83 7.50
N ARG A 13 2.84 -5.22 8.15
CA ARG A 13 2.30 -6.58 8.11
C ARG A 13 0.83 -6.50 7.77
N TYR A 14 0.36 -7.46 6.98
CA TYR A 14 -1.02 -7.52 6.52
C TYR A 14 -1.68 -8.82 6.93
N SER A 15 -2.96 -8.77 7.27
CA SER A 15 -3.84 -9.93 7.21
C SER A 15 -5.08 -9.61 6.37
N PHE A 16 -5.63 -10.63 5.75
CA PHE A 16 -6.70 -10.49 4.78
C PHE A 16 -7.90 -11.32 5.20
N GLN A 17 -9.08 -10.72 5.16
CA GLN A 17 -10.34 -11.39 5.42
C GLN A 17 -11.31 -11.07 4.28
N PRO A 18 -11.66 -12.06 3.43
CA PRO A 18 -12.70 -11.89 2.42
C PRO A 18 -14.06 -11.51 3.05
N ASP A 19 -14.76 -10.58 2.41
CA ASP A 19 -16.08 -10.07 2.80
C ASP A 19 -16.98 -10.00 1.55
N GLY A 20 -17.43 -11.15 1.05
CA GLY A 20 -18.12 -11.27 -0.24
C GLY A 20 -17.22 -10.87 -1.40
N GLU A 21 -17.62 -9.85 -2.17
CA GLU A 21 -16.79 -9.26 -3.25
C GLU A 21 -15.77 -8.22 -2.72
N ASN A 22 -15.78 -7.96 -1.41
CA ASN A 22 -14.92 -7.00 -0.76
C ASN A 22 -13.78 -7.69 -0.01
N LEU A 23 -12.88 -6.90 0.53
CA LEU A 23 -11.75 -7.37 1.33
C LEU A 23 -11.58 -6.48 2.56
N ILE A 24 -11.42 -7.10 3.71
CA ILE A 24 -10.92 -6.42 4.90
C ILE A 24 -9.41 -6.67 5.00
N VAL A 25 -8.65 -5.60 5.07
CA VAL A 25 -7.19 -5.63 5.24
C VAL A 25 -6.87 -5.02 6.60
N ASP A 26 -6.38 -5.84 7.52
CA ASP A 26 -5.74 -5.35 8.73
C ASP A 26 -4.26 -5.09 8.44
N THR A 27 -3.78 -3.91 8.78
CA THR A 27 -2.40 -3.48 8.56
C THR A 27 -1.78 -3.04 9.87
N TRP A 28 -0.65 -3.63 10.21
CA TRP A 28 0.19 -3.19 11.33
C TRP A 28 1.41 -2.47 10.78
N LEU A 29 1.57 -1.19 11.15
CA LEU A 29 2.71 -0.37 10.77
C LEU A 29 3.67 -0.25 11.94
N GLU A 30 4.90 -0.69 11.74
CA GLU A 30 6.00 -0.47 12.66
C GLU A 30 6.29 1.03 12.84
N PRO A 31 6.98 1.46 13.91
CA PRO A 31 7.47 2.83 14.02
C PRO A 31 8.27 3.25 12.78
N GLY A 32 7.82 4.32 12.12
CA GLY A 32 8.38 4.79 10.86
C GLY A 32 7.99 3.97 9.62
N GLY A 33 7.09 3.00 9.76
CA GLY A 33 6.46 2.30 8.64
C GLY A 33 5.52 3.21 7.86
N ALA A 34 5.37 2.96 6.56
CA ALA A 34 4.54 3.80 5.70
C ALA A 34 3.98 3.05 4.49
N LEU A 35 2.75 3.37 4.15
CA LEU A 35 2.16 3.07 2.84
C LEU A 35 2.31 4.32 1.97
N PRO A 36 3.17 4.29 0.94
CA PRO A 36 3.47 5.46 0.12
C PRO A 36 2.22 6.02 -0.57
N PRO A 37 2.20 7.32 -0.94
CA PRO A 37 1.07 7.92 -1.62
C PRO A 37 0.75 7.24 -2.96
N HIS A 38 -0.50 6.81 -3.10
CA HIS A 38 -1.05 6.11 -4.26
C HIS A 38 -2.54 6.42 -4.42
N PHE A 39 -3.17 5.88 -5.44
CA PHE A 39 -4.62 5.85 -5.58
C PHE A 39 -5.07 4.55 -6.24
N HIS A 40 -6.33 4.19 -6.01
CA HIS A 40 -7.00 3.06 -6.64
C HIS A 40 -7.93 3.57 -7.74
N PRO A 41 -7.77 3.12 -9.01
CA PRO A 41 -8.66 3.58 -10.09
C PRO A 41 -10.12 3.18 -9.91
N HIS A 42 -10.38 2.02 -9.29
CA HIS A 42 -11.69 1.39 -9.29
C HIS A 42 -12.18 0.94 -7.91
N GLN A 43 -11.44 1.18 -6.85
CA GLN A 43 -11.74 0.71 -5.51
C GLN A 43 -12.02 1.90 -4.59
N GLU A 44 -13.05 1.77 -3.79
CA GLU A 44 -13.31 2.63 -2.64
C GLU A 44 -12.73 1.96 -1.40
N GLU A 45 -12.14 2.73 -0.52
CA GLU A 45 -11.56 2.24 0.72
C GLU A 45 -12.14 2.96 1.93
N HIS A 46 -12.35 2.22 3.00
CA HIS A 46 -12.83 2.71 4.27
C HIS A 46 -11.82 2.42 5.36
N TRP A 47 -11.08 3.45 5.74
CA TRP A 47 -9.97 3.36 6.67
C TRP A 47 -10.37 3.71 8.10
N SER A 48 -9.95 2.93 9.07
CA SER A 48 -10.03 3.23 10.49
C SER A 48 -8.73 2.88 11.22
N VAL A 49 -8.40 3.64 12.25
CA VAL A 49 -7.32 3.29 13.18
C VAL A 49 -7.95 2.44 14.28
N VAL A 50 -7.40 1.24 14.49
CA VAL A 50 -7.83 0.32 15.55
C VAL A 50 -7.03 0.57 16.83
N GLU A 51 -5.71 0.84 16.67
CA GLU A 51 -4.80 1.12 17.78
C GLU A 51 -3.65 2.01 17.32
N GLY A 52 -3.17 2.87 18.21
CA GLY A 52 -2.08 3.79 17.93
C GLY A 52 -2.51 5.07 17.20
N GLU A 53 -1.58 5.68 16.50
CA GLU A 53 -1.85 6.88 15.70
C GLU A 53 -1.05 6.89 14.40
N VAL A 54 -1.63 7.48 13.36
CA VAL A 54 -1.00 7.59 12.05
C VAL A 54 -1.19 8.98 11.45
N ARG A 55 -0.24 9.39 10.64
CA ARG A 55 -0.42 10.54 9.74
C ARG A 55 -1.02 10.05 8.45
N PHE A 56 -2.28 10.39 8.21
CA PHE A 56 -3.04 10.03 7.01
C PHE A 56 -3.01 11.18 6.02
N GLN A 57 -2.61 10.88 4.79
CA GLN A 57 -2.71 11.79 3.65
C GLN A 57 -3.98 11.49 2.87
N LEU A 58 -4.79 12.51 2.57
CA LEU A 58 -5.96 12.44 1.69
C LEU A 58 -5.91 13.62 0.72
N GLY A 59 -5.74 13.35 -0.56
CA GLY A 59 -5.47 14.39 -1.56
C GLY A 59 -4.19 15.16 -1.22
N ASN A 60 -4.32 16.46 -1.03
CA ASN A 60 -3.21 17.34 -0.62
C ASN A 60 -3.18 17.59 0.90
N GLY A 61 -4.21 17.17 1.62
CA GLY A 61 -4.31 17.30 3.07
C GLY A 61 -3.58 16.18 3.81
N LYS A 62 -3.07 16.50 5.01
CA LYS A 62 -2.51 15.52 5.94
C LYS A 62 -3.08 15.79 7.32
N ARG A 63 -3.50 14.75 8.02
CA ARG A 63 -3.99 14.85 9.38
C ARG A 63 -3.54 13.66 10.22
N LEU A 64 -3.47 13.85 11.51
CA LEU A 64 -3.28 12.78 12.46
C LEU A 64 -4.62 12.05 12.64
N LEU A 65 -4.59 10.72 12.62
CA LEU A 65 -5.76 9.89 12.91
C LEU A 65 -5.48 8.97 14.07
N ARG A 66 -6.52 8.79 14.88
CA ARG A 66 -6.59 7.91 16.05
C ARG A 66 -7.90 7.11 16.03
N PRO A 67 -8.06 6.10 16.92
CA PRO A 67 -9.29 5.31 16.98
C PRO A 67 -10.59 6.11 17.11
N GLU A 68 -10.55 7.22 17.84
CA GLU A 68 -11.71 8.10 18.07
C GLU A 68 -12.16 8.91 16.84
N ASP A 69 -11.33 9.00 15.79
CA ASP A 69 -11.66 9.76 14.57
C ASP A 69 -12.63 9.02 13.64
N GLY A 70 -12.89 7.73 13.92
CA GLY A 70 -13.83 6.92 13.15
C GLY A 70 -13.30 6.52 11.77
N GLU A 71 -14.23 6.22 10.87
CA GLU A 71 -13.93 5.73 9.54
C GLU A 71 -13.73 6.88 8.53
N ILE A 72 -12.75 6.73 7.65
CA ILE A 72 -12.40 7.70 6.61
C ILE A 72 -12.62 7.04 5.25
N PRO A 73 -13.61 7.49 4.46
CA PRO A 73 -13.80 7.01 3.10
C PRO A 73 -12.77 7.64 2.15
N VAL A 74 -12.21 6.82 1.27
CA VAL A 74 -11.33 7.21 0.18
C VAL A 74 -11.95 6.74 -1.12
N LEU A 75 -12.45 7.68 -1.92
CA LEU A 75 -13.11 7.39 -3.19
C LEU A 75 -12.10 6.98 -4.28
N PRO A 76 -12.53 6.22 -5.30
CA PRO A 76 -11.71 5.88 -6.45
C PRO A 76 -11.01 7.12 -7.04
N GLY A 77 -9.74 6.97 -7.42
CA GLY A 77 -8.92 8.05 -7.97
C GLY A 77 -8.37 9.05 -6.94
N THR A 78 -8.72 8.92 -5.66
CA THR A 78 -8.26 9.84 -4.62
C THR A 78 -6.88 9.42 -4.10
N LYS A 79 -5.88 10.31 -4.26
CA LYS A 79 -4.55 10.10 -3.71
C LYS A 79 -4.59 10.02 -2.19
N HIS A 80 -4.02 8.98 -1.64
CA HIS A 80 -3.89 8.79 -0.19
C HIS A 80 -2.62 8.04 0.17
N GLY A 81 -2.26 8.07 1.44
CA GLY A 81 -1.12 7.38 2.01
C GLY A 81 -1.12 7.46 3.52
N VAL A 82 -0.38 6.57 4.17
CA VAL A 82 -0.35 6.47 5.62
C VAL A 82 1.09 6.36 6.10
N THR A 83 1.40 7.04 7.19
CA THR A 83 2.70 6.93 7.87
C THR A 83 2.45 6.76 9.37
N SER A 84 3.11 5.79 9.99
CA SER A 84 3.12 5.63 11.44
C SER A 84 3.65 6.93 12.08
N SER A 85 2.97 7.43 13.11
CA SER A 85 3.27 8.72 13.74
C SER A 85 3.85 8.59 15.15
N GLY A 86 3.70 7.45 15.79
CA GLY A 86 4.15 7.20 17.15
C GLY A 86 5.45 6.40 17.22
N ASP A 87 5.84 6.11 18.45
CA ASP A 87 6.98 5.25 18.82
C ASP A 87 6.58 3.78 18.99
N ARG A 88 5.32 3.47 18.80
CA ARG A 88 4.72 2.14 18.86
C ARG A 88 4.09 1.77 17.53
N GLU A 89 3.86 0.48 17.32
CA GLU A 89 3.12 -0.03 16.19
C GLU A 89 1.69 0.52 16.16
N ALA A 90 1.23 0.88 14.97
CA ALA A 90 -0.15 1.27 14.74
C ALA A 90 -0.90 0.15 14.00
N HIS A 91 -2.12 -0.17 14.43
CA HIS A 91 -3.01 -1.10 13.77
C HIS A 91 -4.13 -0.34 13.05
N LEU A 92 -4.23 -0.57 11.76
CA LEU A 92 -5.24 -0.01 10.88
C LEU A 92 -6.12 -1.12 10.31
N ARG A 93 -7.37 -0.79 10.04
CA ARG A 93 -8.28 -1.62 9.26
C ARG A 93 -8.79 -0.86 8.07
N CYS A 94 -8.75 -1.50 6.91
CA CYS A 94 -9.30 -0.97 5.68
C CYS A 94 -10.30 -1.97 5.08
N ARG A 95 -11.52 -1.52 4.80
CA ARG A 95 -12.48 -2.27 3.98
C ARG A 95 -12.40 -1.76 2.55
N VAL A 96 -12.09 -2.64 1.61
CA VAL A 96 -11.87 -2.35 0.19
C VAL A 96 -13.05 -2.83 -0.64
N VAL A 97 -13.63 -1.95 -1.45
CA VAL A 97 -14.88 -2.20 -2.18
C VAL A 97 -14.74 -1.77 -3.65
N PRO A 98 -14.83 -2.70 -4.60
CA PRO A 98 -14.66 -4.15 -4.47
C PRO A 98 -13.19 -4.54 -4.24
N ALA A 99 -12.94 -5.76 -3.75
CA ALA A 99 -11.59 -6.25 -3.46
C ALA A 99 -10.69 -6.31 -4.70
N ARG A 100 -11.23 -6.77 -5.84
CA ARG A 100 -10.48 -7.07 -7.08
C ARG A 100 -9.22 -7.92 -6.77
N ASN A 101 -8.05 -7.49 -7.23
CA ASN A 101 -6.78 -8.22 -7.02
C ASN A 101 -5.87 -7.54 -5.98
N LEU A 102 -6.41 -6.70 -5.09
CA LEU A 102 -5.59 -5.96 -4.12
C LEU A 102 -4.78 -6.87 -3.19
N GLN A 103 -5.37 -7.99 -2.75
CA GLN A 103 -4.64 -8.96 -1.94
C GLN A 103 -3.38 -9.46 -2.66
N SER A 104 -3.51 -9.91 -3.91
CA SER A 104 -2.36 -10.36 -4.71
C SER A 104 -1.32 -9.24 -4.89
N PHE A 105 -1.76 -7.99 -5.10
CA PHE A 105 -0.85 -6.85 -5.16
C PHE A 105 -0.01 -6.72 -3.88
N LEU A 106 -0.64 -6.77 -2.71
CA LEU A 106 0.07 -6.64 -1.43
C LEU A 106 0.98 -7.84 -1.14
N GLU A 107 0.53 -9.06 -1.45
CA GLU A 107 1.32 -10.28 -1.27
C GLU A 107 2.56 -10.31 -2.18
N ASP A 108 2.42 -9.97 -3.46
CA ASP A 108 3.52 -9.91 -4.43
C ASP A 108 4.54 -8.83 -4.08
N SER A 109 4.06 -7.64 -3.68
CA SER A 109 4.92 -6.54 -3.20
C SER A 109 5.74 -6.97 -1.97
N ALA A 110 5.08 -7.58 -1.00
CA ALA A 110 5.73 -8.07 0.22
C ALA A 110 6.71 -9.23 -0.07
N ALA A 111 6.40 -10.12 -1.01
CA ALA A 111 7.32 -11.18 -1.43
C ALA A 111 8.60 -10.59 -2.02
N ALA A 112 8.48 -9.61 -2.93
CA ALA A 112 9.63 -8.92 -3.52
C ALA A 112 10.46 -8.14 -2.48
N ALA A 113 9.78 -7.57 -1.48
CA ALA A 113 10.43 -6.91 -0.36
C ALA A 113 11.29 -7.90 0.46
N ARG A 114 10.76 -9.08 0.76
CA ARG A 114 11.49 -10.16 1.46
C ARG A 114 12.64 -10.74 0.65
N GLU A 115 12.53 -10.78 -0.68
CA GLU A 115 13.63 -11.15 -1.57
C GLU A 115 14.75 -10.11 -1.63
N GLY A 116 14.58 -8.96 -0.99
CA GLY A 116 15.58 -7.92 -0.93
C GLY A 116 15.79 -7.17 -2.26
N LEU A 117 14.79 -7.14 -3.13
CA LEU A 117 14.85 -6.44 -4.42
C LEU A 117 14.83 -4.92 -4.27
N PHE A 118 14.37 -4.41 -3.13
CA PHE A 118 14.16 -2.98 -2.88
C PHE A 118 14.89 -2.49 -1.63
N MET A 119 15.25 -1.22 -1.66
CA MET A 119 15.60 -0.43 -0.47
C MET A 119 14.32 0.09 0.19
N ARG A 120 14.45 0.55 1.43
CA ARG A 120 13.34 1.22 2.14
C ARG A 120 12.77 2.35 1.28
N GLY A 121 11.45 2.45 1.24
CA GLY A 121 10.74 3.40 0.35
C GLY A 121 10.50 2.89 -1.08
N GLY A 122 10.75 1.61 -1.36
CA GLY A 122 10.38 0.97 -2.63
C GLY A 122 11.33 1.26 -3.80
N ILE A 123 12.54 1.75 -3.53
CA ILE A 123 13.55 2.03 -4.56
C ILE A 123 14.24 0.73 -4.97
N PRO A 124 14.25 0.34 -6.26
CA PRO A 124 14.95 -0.86 -6.72
C PRO A 124 16.45 -0.80 -6.41
N LYS A 125 17.02 -1.88 -5.85
CA LYS A 125 18.46 -1.97 -5.54
C LYS A 125 19.34 -2.16 -6.77
N ASN A 126 18.79 -2.74 -7.83
CA ASN A 126 19.54 -3.12 -9.02
C ASN A 126 18.60 -3.35 -10.21
N MET A 127 19.15 -3.74 -11.37
CA MET A 127 18.37 -4.00 -12.59
C MET A 127 17.36 -5.13 -12.45
N ARG A 128 17.59 -6.14 -11.59
CA ARG A 128 16.62 -7.19 -11.31
C ARG A 128 15.40 -6.60 -10.62
N GLY A 129 15.60 -5.78 -9.59
CA GLY A 129 14.52 -5.07 -8.90
C GLY A 129 13.79 -4.09 -9.81
N ALA A 130 14.51 -3.35 -10.67
CA ALA A 130 13.91 -2.42 -11.63
C ALA A 130 13.01 -3.14 -12.67
N ARG A 131 13.45 -4.28 -13.19
CA ARG A 131 12.63 -5.10 -14.10
C ARG A 131 11.42 -5.68 -13.41
N TRP A 132 11.61 -6.18 -12.18
CA TRP A 132 10.48 -6.68 -11.38
C TRP A 132 9.45 -5.57 -11.17
N ALA A 133 9.89 -4.37 -10.75
CA ALA A 133 9.00 -3.23 -10.55
C ALA A 133 8.23 -2.84 -11.83
N ALA A 134 8.90 -2.83 -12.98
CA ALA A 134 8.26 -2.52 -14.25
C ALA A 134 7.16 -3.54 -14.63
N ASN A 135 7.43 -4.84 -14.46
CA ASN A 135 6.44 -5.89 -14.70
C ASN A 135 5.28 -5.81 -13.71
N PHE A 136 5.59 -5.60 -12.43
CA PHE A 136 4.61 -5.46 -11.35
C PHE A 136 3.66 -4.29 -11.59
N LEU A 137 4.19 -3.10 -11.92
CA LEU A 137 3.39 -1.92 -12.25
C LEU A 137 2.52 -2.14 -13.49
N LYS A 138 3.03 -2.86 -14.49
CA LYS A 138 2.25 -3.24 -15.68
C LYS A 138 1.11 -4.19 -15.34
N GLN A 139 1.37 -5.19 -14.51
CA GLN A 139 0.39 -6.21 -14.09
C GLN A 139 -0.72 -5.62 -13.23
N HIS A 140 -0.38 -4.75 -12.28
CA HIS A 140 -1.30 -4.24 -11.26
C HIS A 140 -1.80 -2.81 -11.52
N ARG A 141 -1.63 -2.27 -12.73
CA ARG A 141 -1.98 -0.88 -13.09
C ARG A 141 -3.46 -0.51 -12.85
N GLU A 142 -4.35 -1.51 -12.85
CA GLU A 142 -5.79 -1.34 -12.61
C GLU A 142 -6.14 -1.43 -11.12
N GLU A 143 -5.20 -1.85 -10.28
CA GLU A 143 -5.40 -1.99 -8.83
C GLU A 143 -4.84 -0.78 -8.07
N VAL A 144 -3.59 -0.44 -8.33
CA VAL A 144 -2.86 0.60 -7.60
C VAL A 144 -2.02 1.44 -8.57
N VAL A 145 -2.13 2.74 -8.46
CA VAL A 145 -1.28 3.69 -9.19
C VAL A 145 -0.45 4.48 -8.20
N MET A 146 0.86 4.24 -8.21
CA MET A 146 1.80 4.99 -7.39
C MET A 146 1.91 6.44 -7.88
N THR A 147 2.00 7.40 -6.96
CA THR A 147 2.17 8.81 -7.33
C THR A 147 3.64 9.19 -7.55
N PHE A 148 4.57 8.34 -7.16
CA PHE A 148 6.01 8.51 -7.41
C PHE A 148 6.63 7.16 -7.87
N PRO A 149 7.55 7.17 -8.83
CA PRO A 149 7.95 8.30 -9.67
C PRO A 149 6.80 8.81 -10.55
N PRO A 150 6.93 10.00 -11.19
CA PRO A 150 5.88 10.54 -12.05
C PRO A 150 5.45 9.57 -13.16
N ARG A 151 4.19 9.61 -13.59
CA ARG A 151 3.60 8.63 -14.53
C ARG A 151 4.40 8.45 -15.82
N PHE A 152 4.99 9.54 -16.38
CA PHE A 152 5.81 9.43 -17.58
C PHE A 152 7.09 8.60 -17.35
N VAL A 153 7.68 8.69 -16.14
CA VAL A 153 8.83 7.86 -15.75
C VAL A 153 8.41 6.40 -15.59
N GLN A 154 7.26 6.15 -14.94
CA GLN A 154 6.70 4.80 -14.82
C GLN A 154 6.43 4.19 -16.21
N SER A 155 5.82 4.95 -17.13
CA SER A 155 5.55 4.49 -18.50
C SER A 155 6.84 4.17 -19.27
N ALA A 156 7.87 5.02 -19.14
CA ALA A 156 9.18 4.76 -19.72
C ALA A 156 9.84 3.50 -19.14
N MET A 157 9.78 3.32 -17.83
CA MET A 157 10.29 2.09 -17.16
C MET A 157 9.56 0.84 -17.66
N ILE A 158 8.24 0.89 -17.77
CA ILE A 158 7.45 -0.24 -18.29
C ILE A 158 7.85 -0.53 -19.74
N GLY A 159 7.91 0.48 -20.59
CA GLY A 159 8.27 0.33 -22.00
C GLY A 159 9.67 -0.23 -22.24
N LEU A 160 10.62 0.11 -21.39
CA LEU A 160 12.02 -0.31 -21.52
C LEU A 160 12.35 -1.64 -20.82
N LEU A 161 11.71 -1.93 -19.69
CA LEU A 161 12.11 -3.00 -18.77
C LEU A 161 11.10 -4.12 -18.62
N ALA A 162 9.80 -3.86 -18.81
CA ALA A 162 8.78 -4.91 -18.72
C ALA A 162 8.80 -5.81 -19.97
N ARG A 163 8.73 -7.11 -19.74
CA ARG A 163 8.68 -8.15 -20.79
C ARG A 163 7.33 -8.86 -20.79
#